data_956f839488bc40bd1fd4f1a71d7223ab
#
_entry.id   956f839488bc40bd1fd4f1a71d7223ab
#
_cell.length_a   1.000
_cell.length_b   1.000
_cell.length_c   1.000
_cell.angle_alpha   90.00
_cell.angle_beta   90.00
_cell.angle_gamma   90.00
#
_symmetry.space_group_name_H-M   'P 1'
#
loop_
_entity.id
_entity.type
_entity.pdbx_description
1 polymer ?
#
loop_
_entity_poly.entity_id
_entity_poly.type
_entity_poly.pdbx_seq_one_letter_code
_entity_poly.pdbx_strand_id
1 'polypeptide(L)'
;ALALRGMSLFDLTKLYGYPYTYDNGASLGASIVTDVVEKDYLPQRSTVAQCYDQIINDLEASVSLLGEDFNKGKINKWAALTLLSRVYLYHGDNEKALNAAKAAIEGAECHQYQLWTNAEYPTAWSNDVSEASTNKGEVLFEIINLTTDSPGKESLGYLYSPHGYYDGCVTKSFYNFLKKDNDDVRLKIINVATKAQGYSSS
;
A
#
# COMPACT_ATOMS: atom_id res chain seq x y z
N ALA A 1 -8.40 -13.38 6.23
CA ALA A 1 -8.22 -12.77 7.55
C ALA A 1 -6.74 -12.59 7.88
N LEU A 2 -5.91 -13.66 7.86
CA LEU A 2 -4.48 -13.61 8.26
C LEU A 2 -3.68 -12.54 7.52
N ALA A 3 -3.77 -12.49 6.19
CA ALA A 3 -3.05 -11.50 5.39
C ALA A 3 -3.40 -10.05 5.77
N LEU A 4 -4.68 -9.77 6.03
CA LEU A 4 -5.12 -8.44 6.45
C LEU A 4 -4.66 -8.11 7.87
N ARG A 5 -4.65 -9.10 8.78
CA ARG A 5 -4.11 -8.93 10.12
C ARG A 5 -2.61 -8.63 10.08
N GLY A 6 -1.85 -9.42 9.33
CA GLY A 6 -0.41 -9.20 9.12
C GLY A 6 -0.12 -7.82 8.53
N MET A 7 -0.86 -7.40 7.51
CA MET A 7 -0.75 -6.07 6.90
C MET A 7 -1.03 -4.95 7.91
N SER A 8 -2.14 -5.03 8.63
CA SER A 8 -2.51 -4.01 9.60
C SER A 8 -1.53 -3.93 10.78
N LEU A 9 -1.08 -5.10 11.30
CA LEU A 9 -0.10 -5.15 12.38
C LEU A 9 1.25 -4.59 11.92
N PHE A 10 1.64 -4.84 10.66
CA PHE A 10 2.86 -4.27 10.08
C PHE A 10 2.80 -2.74 10.02
N ASP A 11 1.68 -2.18 9.57
CA ASP A 11 1.50 -0.72 9.53
C ASP A 11 1.50 -0.11 10.94
N LEU A 12 0.79 -0.72 11.88
CA LEU A 12 0.82 -0.29 13.29
C LEU A 12 2.23 -0.36 13.88
N THR A 13 2.97 -1.43 13.59
CA THR A 13 4.34 -1.59 14.10
C THR A 13 5.28 -0.51 13.56
N LYS A 14 5.16 -0.15 12.27
CA LYS A 14 5.94 0.96 11.68
C LYS A 14 5.57 2.33 12.24
N LEU A 15 4.30 2.56 12.55
CA LEU A 15 3.83 3.85 13.06
C LEU A 15 4.18 4.07 14.53
N TYR A 16 4.17 3.01 15.35
CA TYR A 16 4.28 3.10 16.81
C TYR A 16 5.55 2.47 17.38
N GLY A 17 6.33 1.76 16.58
CA GLY A 17 7.61 1.15 16.95
C GLY A 17 8.82 1.83 16.30
N TYR A 18 10.00 1.53 16.81
CA TYR A 18 11.25 1.86 16.11
C TYR A 18 11.49 0.88 14.97
N PRO A 19 12.30 1.25 13.95
CA PRO A 19 12.73 0.30 12.93
C PRO A 19 13.37 -0.95 13.57
N TYR A 20 13.06 -2.13 13.05
CA TYR A 20 13.59 -3.39 13.59
C TYR A 20 15.12 -3.37 13.73
N THR A 21 15.81 -2.82 12.73
CA THR A 21 17.27 -2.77 12.68
C THR A 21 17.90 -1.79 13.67
N TYR A 22 17.10 -0.97 14.37
CA TYR A 22 17.61 0.00 15.36
C TYR A 22 18.19 -0.70 16.60
N ASP A 23 17.47 -1.71 17.11
CA ASP A 23 17.84 -2.44 18.33
C ASP A 23 17.49 -3.93 18.24
N ASN A 24 17.43 -4.49 17.03
CA ASN A 24 16.99 -5.84 16.74
C ASN A 24 15.57 -6.13 17.27
N GLY A 25 14.71 -5.13 17.24
CA GLY A 25 13.32 -5.27 17.64
C GLY A 25 13.07 -5.36 19.15
N ALA A 26 14.01 -4.96 19.98
CA ALA A 26 13.89 -5.03 21.44
C ALA A 26 12.91 -3.99 22.01
N SER A 27 12.76 -2.83 21.35
CA SER A 27 11.83 -1.79 21.75
C SER A 27 10.37 -2.19 21.58
N LEU A 28 9.47 -1.42 22.23
CA LEU A 28 8.03 -1.68 22.15
C LEU A 28 7.47 -1.29 20.78
N GLY A 29 6.73 -2.22 20.19
CA GLY A 29 5.96 -2.06 18.97
C GLY A 29 4.47 -1.86 19.23
N ALA A 30 3.61 -2.51 18.45
CA ALA A 30 2.17 -2.50 18.60
C ALA A 30 1.69 -3.58 19.60
N SER A 31 0.41 -3.54 19.95
CA SER A 31 -0.25 -4.61 20.69
C SER A 31 -0.67 -5.72 19.73
N ILE A 32 -0.35 -6.95 20.03
CA ILE A 32 -0.78 -8.12 19.27
C ILE A 32 -2.10 -8.62 19.81
N VAL A 33 -3.13 -8.62 18.96
CA VAL A 33 -4.45 -9.15 19.31
C VAL A 33 -4.84 -10.16 18.23
N THR A 34 -4.94 -11.43 18.62
CA THR A 34 -5.19 -12.55 17.69
C THR A 34 -6.63 -13.09 17.79
N ASP A 35 -7.32 -12.78 18.85
CA ASP A 35 -8.65 -13.30 19.15
C ASP A 35 -9.65 -12.16 19.40
N VAL A 36 -10.93 -12.52 19.43
CA VAL A 36 -11.97 -11.60 19.88
C VAL A 36 -11.79 -11.34 21.37
N VAL A 37 -11.69 -10.08 21.73
CA VAL A 37 -11.42 -9.66 23.11
C VAL A 37 -12.67 -9.06 23.74
N GLU A 38 -12.75 -9.16 25.08
CA GLU A 38 -13.81 -8.55 25.87
C GLU A 38 -13.70 -7.01 25.85
N LYS A 39 -14.83 -6.34 26.11
CA LYS A 39 -14.96 -4.87 26.02
C LYS A 39 -13.92 -4.12 26.85
N ASP A 40 -13.54 -4.65 28.00
CA ASP A 40 -12.63 -4.00 28.95
C ASP A 40 -11.19 -4.53 28.87
N TYR A 41 -10.88 -5.32 27.83
CA TYR A 41 -9.54 -5.84 27.61
C TYR A 41 -8.60 -4.73 27.18
N LEU A 42 -7.50 -4.55 27.94
CA LEU A 42 -6.44 -3.59 27.64
C LEU A 42 -5.16 -4.33 27.24
N PRO A 43 -4.89 -4.49 25.93
CA PRO A 43 -3.71 -5.22 25.48
C PRO A 43 -2.42 -4.48 25.82
N GLN A 44 -1.43 -5.22 26.28
CA GLN A 44 -0.08 -4.71 26.47
C GLN A 44 0.61 -4.55 25.10
N ARG A 45 1.53 -3.59 25.00
CA ARG A 45 2.39 -3.49 23.82
C ARG A 45 3.40 -4.64 23.80
N SER A 46 3.52 -5.26 22.65
CA SER A 46 4.55 -6.28 22.37
C SER A 46 5.84 -5.62 21.91
N THR A 47 6.95 -6.34 21.93
CA THR A 47 8.17 -5.86 21.29
C THR A 47 8.04 -5.81 19.78
N VAL A 48 8.83 -5.01 19.11
CA VAL A 48 8.89 -4.96 17.64
C VAL A 48 9.23 -6.35 17.08
N ALA A 49 10.15 -7.10 17.72
CA ALA A 49 10.49 -8.47 17.32
C ALA A 49 9.25 -9.38 17.37
N GLN A 50 8.51 -9.37 18.47
CA GLN A 50 7.28 -10.17 18.59
C GLN A 50 6.22 -9.77 17.54
N CYS A 51 6.12 -8.47 17.24
CA CYS A 51 5.23 -8.01 16.17
C CYS A 51 5.65 -8.57 14.80
N TYR A 52 6.94 -8.53 14.46
CA TYR A 52 7.44 -9.09 13.20
C TYR A 52 7.26 -10.59 13.11
N ASP A 53 7.51 -11.34 14.21
CA ASP A 53 7.24 -12.79 14.27
C ASP A 53 5.77 -13.10 13.95
N GLN A 54 4.83 -12.37 14.57
CA GLN A 54 3.40 -12.55 14.29
C GLN A 54 3.03 -12.16 12.87
N ILE A 55 3.55 -11.05 12.34
CA ILE A 55 3.31 -10.57 10.98
C ILE A 55 3.80 -11.60 9.95
N ILE A 56 5.02 -12.09 10.12
CA ILE A 56 5.63 -13.07 9.21
C ILE A 56 4.82 -14.38 9.24
N ASN A 57 4.50 -14.89 10.43
CA ASN A 57 3.70 -16.11 10.58
C ASN A 57 2.32 -15.98 9.90
N ASP A 58 1.64 -14.83 10.06
CA ASP A 58 0.34 -14.58 9.45
C ASP A 58 0.44 -14.53 7.92
N LEU A 59 1.45 -13.85 7.39
CA LEU A 59 1.61 -13.71 5.95
C LEU A 59 2.07 -15.02 5.30
N GLU A 60 3.01 -15.77 5.89
CA GLU A 60 3.44 -17.09 5.40
C GLU A 60 2.27 -18.08 5.39
N ALA A 61 1.49 -18.14 6.47
CA ALA A 61 0.29 -18.97 6.52
C ALA A 61 -0.73 -18.54 5.47
N SER A 62 -0.90 -17.22 5.26
CA SER A 62 -1.84 -16.71 4.27
C SER A 62 -1.45 -17.07 2.83
N VAL A 63 -0.16 -17.02 2.49
CA VAL A 63 0.35 -17.44 1.16
C VAL A 63 -0.02 -18.88 0.84
N SER A 64 -0.01 -19.77 1.84
CA SER A 64 -0.37 -21.17 1.66
C SER A 64 -1.87 -21.42 1.51
N LEU A 65 -2.72 -20.51 2.01
CA LEU A 65 -4.17 -20.66 2.05
C LEU A 65 -4.91 -19.85 0.96
N LEU A 66 -4.26 -18.82 0.40
CA LEU A 66 -4.87 -17.95 -0.59
C LEU A 66 -4.79 -18.57 -1.99
N GLY A 67 -5.87 -18.37 -2.76
CA GLY A 67 -5.92 -18.71 -4.18
C GLY A 67 -5.16 -17.69 -5.04
N GLU A 68 -5.10 -18.02 -6.32
CA GLU A 68 -4.43 -17.27 -7.37
C GLU A 68 -5.41 -16.44 -8.21
N ASP A 69 -6.70 -16.43 -7.81
CA ASP A 69 -7.76 -15.76 -8.55
C ASP A 69 -7.53 -14.26 -8.67
N PHE A 70 -7.82 -13.73 -9.85
CA PHE A 70 -7.76 -12.32 -10.12
C PHE A 70 -9.00 -11.60 -9.57
N ASN A 71 -8.82 -10.85 -8.49
CA ASN A 71 -9.83 -9.92 -7.97
C ASN A 71 -9.11 -8.85 -7.12
N LYS A 72 -8.96 -7.65 -7.63
CA LYS A 72 -8.23 -6.57 -6.96
C LYS A 72 -8.78 -6.21 -5.58
N GLY A 73 -10.09 -6.33 -5.38
CA GLY A 73 -10.75 -6.08 -4.09
C GLY A 73 -10.60 -7.20 -3.07
N LYS A 74 -9.96 -8.31 -3.44
CA LYS A 74 -9.65 -9.42 -2.55
C LYS A 74 -8.17 -9.73 -2.58
N ILE A 75 -7.57 -9.84 -1.39
CA ILE A 75 -6.18 -10.21 -1.30
C ILE A 75 -5.99 -11.64 -1.85
N ASN A 76 -5.02 -11.81 -2.74
CA ASN A 76 -4.64 -13.09 -3.32
C ASN A 76 -3.22 -13.48 -2.88
N LYS A 77 -2.76 -14.66 -3.30
CA LYS A 77 -1.44 -15.18 -2.98
C LYS A 77 -0.30 -14.25 -3.38
N TRP A 78 -0.39 -13.61 -4.53
CA TRP A 78 0.66 -12.72 -5.06
C TRP A 78 0.74 -11.40 -4.28
N ALA A 79 -0.40 -10.86 -3.89
CA ALA A 79 -0.46 -9.71 -3.00
C ALA A 79 0.12 -10.03 -1.62
N ALA A 80 -0.17 -11.20 -1.07
CA ALA A 80 0.40 -11.64 0.21
C ALA A 80 1.92 -11.82 0.13
N LEU A 81 2.45 -12.41 -0.96
CA LEU A 81 3.89 -12.52 -1.21
C LEU A 81 4.56 -11.15 -1.34
N THR A 82 3.90 -10.19 -2.01
CA THR A 82 4.41 -8.83 -2.13
C THR A 82 4.49 -8.12 -0.77
N LEU A 83 3.47 -8.30 0.08
CA LEU A 83 3.49 -7.81 1.45
C LEU A 83 4.60 -8.49 2.26
N LEU A 84 4.75 -9.80 2.14
CA LEU A 84 5.78 -10.58 2.84
C LEU A 84 7.19 -10.14 2.42
N SER A 85 7.42 -9.90 1.13
CA SER A 85 8.69 -9.34 0.63
C SER A 85 9.02 -8.01 1.30
N ARG A 86 8.03 -7.11 1.40
CA ARG A 86 8.20 -5.82 2.08
C ARG A 86 8.50 -5.99 3.57
N VAL A 87 7.80 -6.90 4.24
CA VAL A 87 8.02 -7.20 5.66
C VAL A 87 9.44 -7.70 5.91
N TYR A 88 9.92 -8.66 5.11
CA TYR A 88 11.29 -9.16 5.20
C TYR A 88 12.34 -8.07 4.94
N LEU A 89 12.09 -7.18 3.98
CA LEU A 89 12.98 -6.06 3.70
C LEU A 89 13.13 -5.13 4.92
N TYR A 90 12.01 -4.78 5.58
CA TYR A 90 12.03 -3.95 6.78
C TYR A 90 12.58 -4.67 8.01
N HIS A 91 12.45 -5.99 8.06
CA HIS A 91 13.05 -6.84 9.08
C HIS A 91 14.58 -6.92 8.93
N GLY A 92 15.09 -6.73 7.70
CA GLY A 92 16.50 -6.84 7.37
C GLY A 92 16.90 -8.19 6.74
N ASP A 93 15.93 -9.08 6.48
CA ASP A 93 16.17 -10.37 5.82
C ASP A 93 16.06 -10.20 4.29
N ASN A 94 17.12 -9.67 3.69
CA ASN A 94 17.15 -9.32 2.27
C ASN A 94 17.02 -10.55 1.35
N GLU A 95 17.51 -11.71 1.78
CA GLU A 95 17.42 -12.95 1.00
C GLU A 95 15.98 -13.42 0.89
N LYS A 96 15.26 -13.48 2.01
CA LYS A 96 13.84 -13.84 2.02
C LYS A 96 12.99 -12.80 1.30
N ALA A 97 13.31 -11.51 1.45
CA ALA A 97 12.66 -10.43 0.73
C ALA A 97 12.77 -10.62 -0.79
N LEU A 98 13.98 -10.91 -1.28
CA LEU A 98 14.22 -11.15 -2.71
C LEU A 98 13.46 -12.38 -3.20
N ASN A 99 13.49 -13.48 -2.46
CA ASN A 99 12.82 -14.72 -2.85
C ASN A 99 11.29 -14.55 -2.90
N ALA A 100 10.71 -13.87 -1.92
CA ALA A 100 9.28 -13.56 -1.91
C ALA A 100 8.88 -12.61 -3.07
N ALA A 101 9.71 -11.60 -3.37
CA ALA A 101 9.47 -10.71 -4.50
C ALA A 101 9.51 -11.43 -5.84
N LYS A 102 10.52 -12.29 -6.07
CA LYS A 102 10.62 -13.10 -7.28
C LYS A 102 9.40 -14.00 -7.46
N ALA A 103 9.02 -14.72 -6.41
CA ALA A 103 7.85 -15.60 -6.45
C ALA A 103 6.56 -14.81 -6.74
N ALA A 104 6.41 -13.59 -6.18
CA ALA A 104 5.26 -12.74 -6.46
C ALA A 104 5.22 -12.30 -7.93
N ILE A 105 6.35 -11.88 -8.50
CA ILE A 105 6.45 -11.41 -9.89
C ILE A 105 6.18 -12.56 -10.86
N GLU A 106 6.91 -13.68 -10.74
CA GLU A 106 6.77 -14.85 -11.60
C GLU A 106 5.34 -15.39 -11.60
N GLY A 107 4.73 -15.49 -10.42
CA GLY A 107 3.36 -15.96 -10.30
C GLY A 107 2.34 -14.96 -10.84
N ALA A 108 2.52 -13.68 -10.60
CA ALA A 108 1.63 -12.64 -11.11
C ALA A 108 1.67 -12.54 -12.63
N GLU A 109 2.85 -12.62 -13.25
CA GLU A 109 3.03 -12.61 -14.70
C GLU A 109 2.33 -13.81 -15.37
N CYS A 110 2.40 -15.01 -14.78
CA CYS A 110 1.66 -16.18 -15.27
C CYS A 110 0.13 -15.96 -15.30
N HIS A 111 -0.38 -15.04 -14.47
CA HIS A 111 -1.79 -14.67 -14.39
C HIS A 111 -2.12 -13.36 -15.12
N GLN A 112 -1.21 -12.89 -15.99
CA GLN A 112 -1.38 -11.70 -16.84
C GLN A 112 -1.38 -10.36 -16.08
N TYR A 113 -0.85 -10.32 -14.86
CA TYR A 113 -0.45 -9.06 -14.25
C TYR A 113 0.83 -8.58 -14.90
N GLN A 114 0.91 -7.30 -15.20
CA GLN A 114 2.09 -6.70 -15.81
C GLN A 114 2.19 -5.23 -15.43
N LEU A 115 3.40 -4.71 -15.44
CA LEU A 115 3.61 -3.28 -15.22
C LEU A 115 2.92 -2.48 -16.32
N TRP A 116 2.33 -1.35 -15.96
CA TRP A 116 1.79 -0.41 -16.94
C TRP A 116 2.91 0.19 -17.79
N THR A 117 2.65 0.32 -19.04
CA THR A 117 3.51 1.10 -19.94
C THR A 117 3.41 2.60 -19.61
N ASN A 118 4.38 3.39 -20.08
CA ASN A 118 4.34 4.85 -19.95
C ASN A 118 3.10 5.49 -20.62
N ALA A 119 2.48 4.82 -21.57
CA ALA A 119 1.25 5.27 -22.19
C ALA A 119 0.01 5.01 -21.33
N GLU A 120 -0.02 3.88 -20.62
CA GLU A 120 -1.14 3.45 -19.78
C GLU A 120 -1.12 4.10 -18.40
N TYR A 121 0.06 4.37 -17.85
CA TYR A 121 0.25 4.85 -16.48
C TYR A 121 -0.63 6.07 -16.11
N PRO A 122 -0.75 7.13 -16.93
CA PRO A 122 -1.57 8.28 -16.57
C PRO A 122 -3.06 7.97 -16.47
N THR A 123 -3.56 7.05 -17.30
CA THR A 123 -4.99 6.67 -17.34
C THR A 123 -5.32 5.59 -16.32
N ALA A 124 -4.34 4.79 -15.91
CA ALA A 124 -4.53 3.74 -14.91
C ALA A 124 -5.05 4.27 -13.57
N TRP A 125 -4.65 5.49 -13.19
CA TRP A 125 -5.09 6.15 -11.95
C TRP A 125 -6.47 6.81 -12.04
N SER A 126 -7.02 6.96 -13.24
CA SER A 126 -8.35 7.52 -13.46
C SER A 126 -9.43 6.48 -13.72
N ASN A 127 -9.04 5.20 -13.86
CA ASN A 127 -9.99 4.13 -14.12
C ASN A 127 -10.82 3.81 -12.88
N ASP A 128 -12.12 3.66 -13.07
CA ASP A 128 -13.01 3.15 -12.03
C ASP A 128 -12.68 1.68 -11.75
N VAL A 129 -12.43 1.38 -10.48
CA VAL A 129 -12.04 0.04 -10.03
C VAL A 129 -13.17 -0.97 -10.20
N SER A 130 -14.42 -0.54 -10.25
CA SER A 130 -15.57 -1.40 -10.49
C SER A 130 -15.51 -2.08 -11.87
N GLU A 131 -14.82 -1.49 -12.84
CA GLU A 131 -14.57 -2.06 -14.17
C GLU A 131 -13.27 -2.89 -14.26
N ALA A 132 -12.56 -3.03 -13.17
CA ALA A 132 -11.22 -3.64 -13.11
C ALA A 132 -11.16 -5.14 -13.44
N SER A 133 -12.26 -5.77 -13.75
CA SER A 133 -12.28 -7.18 -14.16
C SER A 133 -11.53 -7.44 -15.49
N THR A 134 -11.32 -6.43 -16.30
CA THR A 134 -10.71 -6.55 -17.63
C THR A 134 -9.28 -6.03 -17.72
N ASN A 135 -8.88 -5.08 -16.86
CA ASN A 135 -7.52 -4.50 -16.89
C ASN A 135 -6.68 -5.04 -15.72
N LYS A 136 -5.84 -6.01 -16.01
CA LYS A 136 -5.04 -6.67 -14.99
C LYS A 136 -3.89 -5.82 -14.44
N GLY A 137 -3.30 -4.92 -15.18
CA GLY A 137 -2.27 -3.99 -14.73
C GLY A 137 -1.33 -4.49 -13.63
N GLU A 138 -0.67 -3.59 -12.92
CA GLU A 138 0.29 -3.94 -11.86
C GLU A 138 -0.33 -3.98 -10.43
N VAL A 139 -1.61 -3.64 -10.27
CA VAL A 139 -2.27 -3.62 -8.97
C VAL A 139 -2.76 -5.01 -8.60
N LEU A 140 -2.10 -5.64 -7.63
CA LEU A 140 -2.43 -6.98 -7.15
C LEU A 140 -3.55 -7.01 -6.11
N PHE A 141 -3.68 -5.93 -5.33
CA PHE A 141 -4.72 -5.76 -4.32
C PHE A 141 -4.94 -4.28 -4.06
N GLU A 142 -6.18 -3.88 -3.91
CA GLU A 142 -6.57 -2.53 -3.53
C GLU A 142 -7.83 -2.55 -2.64
N ILE A 143 -7.95 -1.55 -1.79
CA ILE A 143 -9.16 -1.32 -1.01
C ILE A 143 -10.11 -0.50 -1.89
N ILE A 144 -11.17 -1.16 -2.36
CA ILE A 144 -12.14 -0.56 -3.29
C ILE A 144 -13.02 0.43 -2.54
N ASN A 145 -13.09 1.66 -3.04
CA ASN A 145 -14.05 2.67 -2.60
C ASN A 145 -15.10 2.85 -3.70
N LEU A 146 -16.34 2.55 -3.38
CA LEU A 146 -17.48 2.74 -4.29
C LEU A 146 -18.16 4.08 -4.01
N THR A 147 -18.94 4.57 -4.96
CA THR A 147 -19.75 5.77 -4.77
C THR A 147 -20.74 5.66 -3.61
N THR A 148 -21.18 4.42 -3.32
CA THR A 148 -22.06 4.08 -2.19
C THR A 148 -21.32 3.95 -0.86
N ASP A 149 -19.99 3.83 -0.89
CA ASP A 149 -19.11 3.66 0.28
C ASP A 149 -17.92 4.60 0.12
N SER A 150 -18.22 5.87 -0.16
CA SER A 150 -17.19 6.89 -0.36
C SER A 150 -16.83 7.54 0.98
N PRO A 151 -15.53 7.64 1.32
CA PRO A 151 -15.09 8.43 2.46
C PRO A 151 -15.33 9.95 2.26
N GLY A 152 -15.83 10.35 1.10
CA GLY A 152 -16.14 11.74 0.79
C GLY A 152 -14.92 12.65 0.96
N LYS A 153 -15.07 13.67 1.82
CA LYS A 153 -14.02 14.66 2.07
C LYS A 153 -12.78 14.11 2.79
N GLU A 154 -12.88 12.94 3.41
CA GLU A 154 -11.77 12.27 4.11
C GLU A 154 -10.91 11.42 3.16
N SER A 155 -11.24 11.38 1.87
CA SER A 155 -10.43 10.66 0.89
C SER A 155 -9.12 11.40 0.61
N LEU A 156 -8.04 10.65 0.37
CA LEU A 156 -6.75 11.21 -0.06
C LEU A 156 -6.89 12.07 -1.33
N GLY A 157 -7.72 11.62 -2.28
CA GLY A 157 -8.01 12.40 -3.48
C GLY A 157 -8.60 13.76 -3.17
N TYR A 158 -9.47 13.86 -2.18
CA TYR A 158 -10.07 15.14 -1.78
C TYR A 158 -9.07 16.05 -1.05
N LEU A 159 -8.19 15.46 -0.21
CA LEU A 159 -7.16 16.23 0.50
C LEU A 159 -6.14 16.88 -0.44
N TYR A 160 -5.77 16.21 -1.52
CA TYR A 160 -4.73 16.67 -2.44
C TYR A 160 -5.26 17.26 -3.75
N SER A 161 -6.57 17.19 -4.02
CA SER A 161 -7.18 17.73 -5.23
C SER A 161 -7.44 19.21 -5.13
N PRO A 162 -7.25 19.99 -6.22
CA PRO A 162 -7.69 21.39 -6.29
C PRO A 162 -9.20 21.57 -6.10
N HIS A 163 -9.99 20.52 -6.32
CA HIS A 163 -11.44 20.49 -6.08
C HIS A 163 -11.82 20.09 -4.65
N GLY A 164 -10.83 19.76 -3.83
CA GLY A 164 -10.98 19.39 -2.42
C GLY A 164 -10.37 20.42 -1.48
N TYR A 165 -9.76 19.95 -0.39
CA TYR A 165 -9.11 20.82 0.60
C TYR A 165 -7.80 21.42 0.11
N TYR A 166 -7.12 20.77 -0.82
CA TYR A 166 -5.83 21.20 -1.35
C TYR A 166 -4.75 21.44 -0.28
N ASP A 167 -4.77 20.63 0.77
CA ASP A 167 -3.87 20.76 1.93
C ASP A 167 -2.42 20.39 1.62
N GLY A 168 -2.21 19.67 0.54
CA GLY A 168 -0.88 19.29 0.08
C GLY A 168 -0.73 19.41 -1.42
N CYS A 169 0.38 19.95 -1.85
CA CYS A 169 0.71 20.04 -3.27
C CYS A 169 2.18 19.67 -3.51
N VAL A 170 2.45 19.32 -4.75
CA VAL A 170 3.81 19.06 -5.21
C VAL A 170 4.64 20.33 -5.11
N THR A 171 5.79 20.29 -4.44
CA THR A 171 6.66 21.45 -4.35
C THR A 171 7.24 21.84 -5.71
N LYS A 172 7.48 23.13 -5.92
CA LYS A 172 8.10 23.63 -7.14
C LYS A 172 9.46 22.98 -7.41
N SER A 173 10.23 22.70 -6.38
CA SER A 173 11.54 22.05 -6.50
C SER A 173 11.40 20.62 -7.01
N PHE A 174 10.47 19.85 -6.49
CA PHE A 174 10.21 18.48 -6.96
C PHE A 174 9.64 18.47 -8.38
N TYR A 175 8.71 19.35 -8.70
CA TYR A 175 8.20 19.48 -10.07
C TYR A 175 9.31 19.82 -11.06
N ASN A 176 10.20 20.79 -10.72
CA ASN A 176 11.35 21.13 -11.56
C ASN A 176 12.38 20.00 -11.64
N PHE A 177 12.48 19.15 -10.60
CA PHE A 177 13.31 17.96 -10.64
C PHE A 177 12.79 16.95 -11.66
N LEU A 178 11.48 16.66 -11.64
CA LEU A 178 10.85 15.77 -12.64
C LEU A 178 11.00 16.29 -14.07
N LYS A 179 10.90 17.60 -14.27
CA LYS A 179 11.06 18.24 -15.59
C LYS A 179 12.46 18.14 -16.19
N LYS A 180 13.45 17.64 -15.47
CA LYS A 180 14.78 17.36 -16.04
C LYS A 180 14.74 16.18 -17.02
N ASP A 181 13.79 15.30 -16.84
CA ASP A 181 13.45 14.25 -17.78
C ASP A 181 12.08 14.55 -18.39
N ASN A 182 12.09 14.96 -19.66
CA ASN A 182 10.85 15.32 -20.38
C ASN A 182 9.96 14.09 -20.64
N ASP A 183 10.51 12.90 -20.56
CA ASP A 183 9.79 11.64 -20.76
C ASP A 183 9.23 11.06 -19.46
N ASP A 184 9.47 11.73 -18.33
CA ASP A 184 8.90 11.30 -17.03
C ASP A 184 7.38 11.39 -17.04
N VAL A 185 6.75 10.22 -17.12
CA VAL A 185 5.30 10.07 -17.24
C VAL A 185 4.54 10.65 -16.04
N ARG A 186 5.18 10.78 -14.87
CA ARG A 186 4.58 11.37 -13.65
C ARG A 186 4.18 12.84 -13.85
N LEU A 187 4.83 13.54 -14.78
CA LEU A 187 4.43 14.91 -15.14
C LEU A 187 3.00 15.00 -15.67
N LYS A 188 2.48 13.93 -16.27
CA LYS A 188 1.13 13.89 -16.85
C LYS A 188 0.03 13.77 -15.79
N ILE A 189 0.36 13.31 -14.59
CA ILE A 189 -0.60 13.18 -13.47
C ILE A 189 -0.53 14.36 -12.48
N ILE A 190 0.43 15.27 -12.65
CA ILE A 190 0.55 16.47 -11.83
C ILE A 190 -0.25 17.62 -12.49
N ASN A 191 -1.34 18.01 -11.86
CA ASN A 191 -2.09 19.19 -12.27
C ASN A 191 -1.35 20.46 -11.87
N VAL A 192 -0.96 21.27 -12.86
CA VAL A 192 -0.42 22.61 -12.61
C VAL A 192 -1.60 23.56 -12.49
N ALA A 193 -1.89 24.02 -11.28
CA ALA A 193 -2.91 25.05 -11.06
C ALA A 193 -2.50 26.33 -11.82
N THR A 194 -3.27 26.69 -12.82
CA THR A 194 -3.14 27.99 -13.47
C THR A 194 -3.87 29.04 -12.62
N LYS A 195 -3.37 30.28 -12.60
CA LYS A 195 -3.96 31.42 -11.84
C LYS A 195 -5.45 31.68 -12.10
N ALA A 196 -6.04 31.03 -13.09
CA ALA A 196 -7.45 31.17 -13.47
C ALA A 196 -8.43 30.43 -12.54
N GLN A 197 -7.99 29.60 -11.61
CA GLN A 197 -8.86 28.88 -10.68
C GLN A 197 -8.95 29.58 -9.31
N GLY A 198 -9.08 30.92 -9.31
CA GLY A 198 -9.64 31.73 -8.25
C GLY A 198 -9.48 31.27 -6.80
N TYR A 199 -8.27 31.08 -6.30
CA TYR A 199 -8.05 31.09 -4.87
C TYR A 199 -7.89 32.55 -4.44
N SER A 200 -8.94 33.15 -3.89
CA SER A 200 -8.78 34.34 -3.10
C SER A 200 -8.12 33.96 -1.79
N SER A 201 -6.90 34.39 -1.57
CA SER A 201 -6.28 34.43 -0.24
C SER A 201 -7.14 35.29 0.68
N SER A 202 -7.90 34.67 1.58
CA SER A 202 -8.42 35.33 2.78
C SER A 202 -7.40 35.21 3.90
#